data_04c799670dbedddb42e203c5d16dc6af
#
_entry.id   04c799670dbedddb42e203c5d16dc6af
#
_cell.length_a   1.000
_cell.length_b   1.000
_cell.length_c   1.000
_cell.angle_alpha   90.00
_cell.angle_beta   90.00
_cell.angle_gamma   90.00
#
_symmetry.space_group_name_H-M   'P 1'
#
loop_
_entity.id
_entity.type
_entity.pdbx_description
1 polymer ?
#
loop_
_entity_poly.entity_id
_entity_poly.type
_entity_poly.pdbx_seq_one_letter_code
_entity_poly.pdbx_strand_id
1 'polypeptide(L)'
;MTIQIRNTIRFILNHRLVELSDVSPVQTLLDFLRIDRNLKGTKEGCAEGDCGACTVLVGRLLDGKLKYESVNACIRFVGSLDGCHIVTVDSLAQPAGPLHPVQQAMVDTHASQCGFCTPGFVMSLYGLWMENPKPSIAEIEKALQGNLCRCTGYAAIIRAAEAISTIGDVGKDPLVAERDRIAGELAALQDGRRVEIGSETERFILPGSVDDFAAVLEANPKATIVAGSTDVGLWVTKFMRDISPVIHLTHLEELRRITVDADGVTLGAGVSYAEAYPVIVEHFPELTELWDRIGGQQVRNMGTVGGNIANGSPIGDTPPALIALGASITLRKGDRRRTVVLEDFFIAYGKQDREPGEFVESVRIPFVSDNARVAVYKVTKRLDEDITAVCGGFNIAFDAGRVMDAIIAFGGMAATPKRAANVEAVLKGAEWNEETIERALAVFDQDFTPLTDWRASAEYRQLVAKNLLRRFYLETQSTGGQLRLDRTIAVAV
;
A
#
# COMPACT_ATOMS: atom_id res chain seq x y z
N MET A 1 16.74 31.25 1.16
CA MET A 1 17.58 30.70 0.07
C MET A 1 16.77 30.68 -1.20
N THR A 2 17.32 31.09 -2.35
CA THR A 2 16.60 31.01 -3.63
C THR A 2 16.55 29.53 -4.04
N ILE A 3 15.34 28.95 -4.10
CA ILE A 3 15.15 27.55 -4.51
C ILE A 3 15.53 27.45 -5.99
N GLN A 4 16.49 26.58 -6.30
CA GLN A 4 16.85 26.30 -7.69
C GLN A 4 15.83 25.35 -8.29
N ILE A 5 15.21 25.72 -9.40
CA ILE A 5 14.21 24.94 -10.10
C ILE A 5 14.87 24.25 -11.30
N ARG A 6 14.59 22.97 -11.48
CA ARG A 6 14.93 22.17 -12.64
C ARG A 6 13.65 21.87 -13.44
N ASN A 7 13.74 21.95 -14.75
CA ASN A 7 12.60 21.71 -15.66
C ASN A 7 12.70 20.35 -16.39
N THR A 8 13.47 19.41 -15.84
CA THR A 8 13.63 18.08 -16.39
C THR A 8 13.52 17.03 -15.28
N ILE A 9 12.92 15.87 -15.56
CA ILE A 9 13.08 14.67 -14.75
C ILE A 9 14.18 13.80 -15.37
N ARG A 10 14.90 13.08 -14.50
CA ARG A 10 16.01 12.23 -14.90
C ARG A 10 15.91 10.89 -14.19
N PHE A 11 15.92 9.81 -14.95
CA PHE A 11 15.88 8.45 -14.42
C PHE A 11 16.62 7.50 -15.37
N ILE A 12 16.97 6.31 -14.88
CA ILE A 12 17.56 5.27 -15.71
C ILE A 12 16.43 4.32 -16.15
N LEU A 13 16.28 4.10 -17.46
CA LEU A 13 15.40 3.09 -18.04
C LEU A 13 16.24 1.93 -18.59
N ASN A 14 16.16 0.78 -17.97
CA ASN A 14 16.99 -0.38 -18.27
C ASN A 14 18.49 -0.02 -18.13
N HIS A 15 19.18 0.26 -19.23
CA HIS A 15 20.59 0.62 -19.23
C HIS A 15 20.86 2.05 -19.73
N ARG A 16 19.83 2.90 -19.83
CA ARG A 16 19.95 4.22 -20.45
C ARG A 16 19.42 5.33 -19.54
N LEU A 17 20.20 6.38 -19.40
CA LEU A 17 19.71 7.62 -18.81
C LEU A 17 18.62 8.21 -19.72
N VAL A 18 17.54 8.61 -19.12
CA VAL A 18 16.39 9.31 -19.74
C VAL A 18 16.27 10.67 -19.08
N GLU A 19 16.21 11.71 -19.89
CA GLU A 19 15.93 13.09 -19.47
C GLU A 19 14.70 13.59 -20.23
N LEU A 20 13.70 14.11 -19.51
CA LEU A 20 12.44 14.56 -20.08
C LEU A 20 12.12 15.97 -19.54
N SER A 21 11.89 16.91 -20.45
CA SER A 21 11.47 18.28 -20.15
C SER A 21 10.01 18.57 -20.57
N ASP A 22 9.40 17.64 -21.28
CA ASP A 22 8.03 17.71 -21.76
C ASP A 22 7.34 16.39 -21.41
N VAL A 23 6.55 16.39 -20.34
CA VAL A 23 5.84 15.22 -19.79
C VAL A 23 4.50 15.68 -19.24
N SER A 24 3.42 15.06 -19.68
CA SER A 24 2.10 15.34 -19.11
C SER A 24 2.04 14.88 -17.63
N PRO A 25 1.44 15.68 -16.75
CA PRO A 25 1.23 15.32 -15.34
C PRO A 25 0.53 13.99 -15.10
N VAL A 26 -0.25 13.55 -16.08
CA VAL A 26 -1.07 12.33 -16.03
C VAL A 26 -0.50 11.17 -16.83
N GLN A 27 0.67 11.35 -17.46
CA GLN A 27 1.29 10.29 -18.25
C GLN A 27 1.68 9.11 -17.36
N THR A 28 1.14 7.93 -17.65
CA THR A 28 1.48 6.69 -16.94
C THR A 28 2.84 6.14 -17.42
N LEU A 29 3.54 5.44 -16.53
CA LEU A 29 4.76 4.73 -16.91
C LEU A 29 4.47 3.69 -18.00
N LEU A 30 3.31 3.02 -17.96
CA LEU A 30 2.92 2.03 -18.94
C LEU A 30 2.81 2.63 -20.34
N ASP A 31 2.12 3.76 -20.49
CA ASP A 31 1.97 4.45 -21.77
C ASP A 31 3.33 4.95 -22.28
N PHE A 32 4.14 5.55 -21.41
CA PHE A 32 5.50 5.96 -21.75
C PHE A 32 6.33 4.78 -22.30
N LEU A 33 6.30 3.62 -21.63
CA LEU A 33 7.04 2.44 -22.07
C LEU A 33 6.54 1.95 -23.43
N ARG A 34 5.22 1.81 -23.60
CA ARG A 34 4.62 1.16 -24.75
C ARG A 34 4.51 2.07 -25.97
N ILE A 35 4.17 3.34 -25.76
CA ILE A 35 3.90 4.32 -26.83
C ILE A 35 5.19 5.07 -27.18
N ASP A 36 5.83 5.73 -26.21
CA ASP A 36 6.96 6.61 -26.50
C ASP A 36 8.27 5.84 -26.69
N ARG A 37 8.45 4.74 -25.97
CA ARG A 37 9.68 3.93 -26.01
C ARG A 37 9.56 2.64 -26.82
N ASN A 38 8.35 2.30 -27.28
CA ASN A 38 8.06 1.08 -28.03
C ASN A 38 8.48 -0.22 -27.30
N LEU A 39 8.58 -0.18 -25.95
CA LEU A 39 8.85 -1.34 -25.08
C LEU A 39 7.53 -2.04 -24.78
N LYS A 40 7.13 -3.01 -25.61
CA LYS A 40 5.81 -3.64 -25.59
C LYS A 40 5.75 -4.95 -24.79
N GLY A 41 6.86 -5.34 -24.14
CA GLY A 41 6.91 -6.49 -23.24
C GLY A 41 5.97 -6.31 -22.05
N THR A 42 6.00 -5.14 -21.42
CA THR A 42 5.05 -4.75 -20.36
C THR A 42 3.64 -4.63 -20.93
N LYS A 43 2.62 -5.28 -20.30
CA LYS A 43 1.26 -5.40 -20.84
C LYS A 43 0.25 -4.56 -20.07
N GLU A 44 -0.80 -4.13 -20.76
CA GLU A 44 -1.97 -3.50 -20.12
C GLU A 44 -3.12 -4.51 -20.06
N GLY A 45 -3.53 -4.89 -18.83
CA GLY A 45 -4.68 -5.78 -18.63
C GLY A 45 -5.88 -5.06 -18.04
N CYS A 46 -5.70 -4.35 -16.92
CA CYS A 46 -6.79 -3.71 -16.18
C CYS A 46 -6.72 -2.17 -16.14
N ALA A 47 -5.55 -1.58 -16.26
CA ALA A 47 -5.29 -0.13 -16.07
C ALA A 47 -5.78 0.42 -14.71
N GLU A 48 -5.73 -0.40 -13.63
CA GLU A 48 -6.19 -0.03 -12.28
C GLU A 48 -5.32 -0.61 -11.16
N GLY A 49 -4.17 -1.23 -11.52
CA GLY A 49 -3.24 -1.77 -10.53
C GLY A 49 -3.62 -3.12 -9.93
N ASP A 50 -4.59 -3.85 -10.51
CA ASP A 50 -5.14 -5.10 -9.97
C ASP A 50 -4.49 -6.35 -10.60
N CYS A 51 -4.34 -6.43 -11.94
CA CYS A 51 -3.99 -7.68 -12.63
C CYS A 51 -2.48 -7.99 -12.69
N GLY A 52 -1.61 -7.03 -12.42
CA GLY A 52 -0.15 -7.18 -12.43
C GLY A 52 0.51 -7.43 -13.79
N ALA A 53 -0.23 -7.45 -14.93
CA ALA A 53 0.35 -7.63 -16.25
C ALA A 53 1.33 -6.51 -16.63
N CYS A 54 1.22 -5.36 -16.01
CA CYS A 54 2.07 -4.19 -16.19
C CYS A 54 3.23 -4.09 -15.18
N THR A 55 3.51 -5.13 -14.39
CA THR A 55 4.56 -5.09 -13.38
C THR A 55 5.92 -4.80 -14.00
N VAL A 56 6.64 -3.84 -13.41
CA VAL A 56 8.04 -3.51 -13.66
C VAL A 56 8.78 -3.44 -12.33
N LEU A 57 10.12 -3.44 -12.33
CA LEU A 57 10.89 -3.13 -11.14
C LEU A 57 11.30 -1.66 -11.16
N VAL A 58 11.15 -1.02 -10.00
CA VAL A 58 11.67 0.34 -9.76
C VAL A 58 12.71 0.26 -8.66
N GLY A 59 13.94 0.59 -9.03
CA GLY A 59 15.06 0.76 -8.12
C GLY A 59 15.13 2.20 -7.63
N ARG A 60 15.30 2.39 -6.32
CA ARG A 60 15.50 3.69 -5.70
C ARG A 60 16.43 3.58 -4.52
N LEU A 61 17.07 4.68 -4.15
CA LEU A 61 17.87 4.75 -2.94
C LEU A 61 16.98 4.92 -1.72
N LEU A 62 17.18 4.09 -0.72
CA LEU A 62 16.57 4.16 0.59
C LEU A 62 17.70 4.13 1.62
N ASP A 63 17.85 5.19 2.40
CA ASP A 63 18.99 5.35 3.32
C ASP A 63 20.34 5.05 2.62
N GLY A 64 20.48 5.54 1.40
CA GLY A 64 21.68 5.35 0.57
C GLY A 64 21.85 3.95 -0.03
N LYS A 65 20.92 3.01 0.19
CA LYS A 65 20.97 1.65 -0.35
C LYS A 65 19.98 1.49 -1.51
N LEU A 66 20.43 0.88 -2.60
CA LEU A 66 19.57 0.59 -3.73
C LEU A 66 18.62 -0.57 -3.39
N LYS A 67 17.31 -0.31 -3.47
CA LYS A 67 16.26 -1.29 -3.33
C LYS A 67 15.40 -1.34 -4.59
N TYR A 68 15.11 -2.56 -5.07
CA TYR A 68 14.17 -2.78 -6.18
C TYR A 68 12.82 -3.22 -5.64
N GLU A 69 11.76 -2.64 -6.17
CA GLU A 69 10.37 -2.94 -5.80
C GLU A 69 9.55 -3.19 -7.07
N SER A 70 8.74 -4.24 -7.04
CA SER A 70 7.75 -4.48 -8.09
C SER A 70 6.62 -3.45 -7.98
N VAL A 71 6.24 -2.81 -9.10
CA VAL A 71 5.20 -1.78 -9.13
C VAL A 71 4.28 -1.94 -10.35
N ASN A 72 3.07 -1.40 -10.26
CA ASN A 72 2.11 -1.37 -11.36
C ASN A 72 2.36 -0.16 -12.26
N ALA A 73 2.95 -0.36 -13.44
CA ALA A 73 3.25 0.72 -14.38
C ALA A 73 1.99 1.45 -14.90
N CYS A 74 0.83 0.81 -14.91
CA CYS A 74 -0.42 1.40 -15.41
C CYS A 74 -0.97 2.55 -14.54
N ILE A 75 -0.60 2.60 -13.26
CA ILE A 75 -1.05 3.64 -12.31
C ILE A 75 0.11 4.43 -11.71
N ARG A 76 1.35 4.17 -12.13
CA ARG A 76 2.53 4.94 -11.77
C ARG A 76 2.75 6.07 -12.78
N PHE A 77 2.81 7.31 -12.31
CA PHE A 77 3.07 8.46 -13.20
C PHE A 77 4.55 8.65 -13.49
N VAL A 78 4.88 9.01 -14.74
CA VAL A 78 6.26 9.28 -15.19
C VAL A 78 6.90 10.38 -14.35
N GLY A 79 6.13 11.42 -13.97
CA GLY A 79 6.62 12.50 -13.12
C GLY A 79 7.20 12.05 -11.77
N SER A 80 6.81 10.87 -11.26
CA SER A 80 7.29 10.32 -9.99
C SER A 80 8.59 9.52 -10.08
N LEU A 81 9.22 9.43 -11.26
CA LEU A 81 10.37 8.54 -11.52
C LEU A 81 11.73 9.25 -11.40
N ASP A 82 11.76 10.54 -11.08
CA ASP A 82 13.03 11.27 -10.94
C ASP A 82 13.94 10.57 -9.92
N GLY A 83 15.22 10.34 -10.31
CA GLY A 83 16.20 9.63 -9.49
C GLY A 83 15.97 8.12 -9.34
N CYS A 84 15.10 7.49 -10.15
CA CYS A 84 14.82 6.05 -10.11
C CYS A 84 15.54 5.27 -11.21
N HIS A 85 15.64 3.94 -11.02
CA HIS A 85 16.01 2.98 -12.05
C HIS A 85 14.82 2.09 -12.40
N ILE A 86 14.38 2.13 -13.64
CA ILE A 86 13.24 1.35 -14.14
C ILE A 86 13.78 0.15 -14.92
N VAL A 87 13.38 -1.07 -14.53
CA VAL A 87 13.75 -2.31 -15.21
C VAL A 87 12.50 -2.98 -15.75
N THR A 88 12.49 -3.24 -17.06
CA THR A 88 11.39 -3.89 -17.75
C THR A 88 11.77 -5.29 -18.23
N VAL A 89 10.80 -6.12 -18.50
CA VAL A 89 11.02 -7.46 -19.04
C VAL A 89 11.81 -7.45 -20.37
N ASP A 90 11.72 -6.35 -21.12
CA ASP A 90 12.39 -6.19 -22.40
C ASP A 90 13.95 -6.17 -22.28
N SER A 91 14.47 -5.90 -21.07
CA SER A 91 15.93 -5.83 -20.81
C SER A 91 16.54 -7.12 -20.26
N LEU A 92 15.73 -8.13 -19.91
CA LEU A 92 16.24 -9.32 -19.21
C LEU A 92 17.02 -10.27 -20.12
N ALA A 93 16.58 -10.44 -21.36
CA ALA A 93 17.31 -11.24 -22.34
C ALA A 93 17.88 -10.38 -23.44
N GLN A 94 19.14 -10.68 -23.86
CA GLN A 94 19.72 -10.05 -25.02
C GLN A 94 19.14 -10.69 -26.31
N PRO A 95 18.96 -9.93 -27.41
CA PRO A 95 18.56 -10.51 -28.70
C PRO A 95 19.50 -11.65 -29.08
N ALA A 96 18.94 -12.85 -29.36
CA ALA A 96 19.68 -14.08 -29.66
C ALA A 96 20.62 -14.58 -28.54
N GLY A 97 20.55 -14.02 -27.33
CA GLY A 97 21.24 -14.50 -26.13
C GLY A 97 20.41 -15.55 -25.35
N PRO A 98 21.00 -16.12 -24.30
CA PRO A 98 20.24 -17.00 -23.40
C PRO A 98 19.14 -16.22 -22.70
N LEU A 99 18.08 -16.94 -22.34
CA LEU A 99 17.02 -16.39 -21.48
C LEU A 99 17.58 -16.11 -20.09
N HIS A 100 17.04 -15.08 -19.44
CA HIS A 100 17.29 -14.84 -18.02
C HIS A 100 16.82 -16.05 -17.19
N PRO A 101 17.46 -16.43 -16.07
CA PRO A 101 17.08 -17.59 -15.26
C PRO A 101 15.59 -17.65 -14.92
N VAL A 102 14.97 -16.51 -14.58
CA VAL A 102 13.53 -16.41 -14.33
C VAL A 102 12.71 -16.76 -15.58
N GLN A 103 13.11 -16.27 -16.75
CA GLN A 103 12.42 -16.58 -18.01
C GLN A 103 12.60 -18.06 -18.38
N GLN A 104 13.80 -18.60 -18.19
CA GLN A 104 14.10 -20.00 -18.47
C GLN A 104 13.27 -20.92 -17.55
N ALA A 105 13.17 -20.61 -16.25
CA ALA A 105 12.33 -21.36 -15.31
C ALA A 105 10.86 -21.40 -15.75
N MET A 106 10.31 -20.27 -16.23
CA MET A 106 8.94 -20.22 -16.75
C MET A 106 8.74 -21.09 -18.00
N VAL A 107 9.76 -21.20 -18.85
CA VAL A 107 9.73 -22.09 -20.04
C VAL A 107 9.79 -23.55 -19.61
N ASP A 108 10.76 -23.92 -18.78
CA ASP A 108 11.02 -25.32 -18.40
C ASP A 108 9.86 -25.95 -17.62
N THR A 109 9.15 -25.15 -16.84
CA THR A 109 7.99 -25.61 -16.07
C THR A 109 6.64 -25.46 -16.77
N HIS A 110 6.64 -25.01 -18.03
CA HIS A 110 5.42 -24.70 -18.81
C HIS A 110 4.50 -23.70 -18.08
N ALA A 111 5.07 -22.70 -17.42
CA ALA A 111 4.35 -21.73 -16.61
C ALA A 111 3.66 -20.62 -17.42
N SER A 112 3.65 -20.70 -18.73
CA SER A 112 2.99 -19.76 -19.65
C SER A 112 2.13 -20.49 -20.67
N GLN A 113 0.91 -19.97 -20.94
CA GLN A 113 0.03 -20.48 -22.01
C GLN A 113 -0.25 -19.39 -23.02
N CYS A 114 -1.20 -18.46 -22.78
CA CYS A 114 -1.47 -17.36 -23.72
C CYS A 114 -0.35 -16.30 -23.73
N GLY A 115 0.49 -16.23 -22.70
CA GLY A 115 1.65 -15.35 -22.60
C GLY A 115 1.35 -13.93 -22.12
N PHE A 116 0.07 -13.53 -21.98
CA PHE A 116 -0.28 -12.13 -21.68
C PHE A 116 0.17 -11.66 -20.29
N CYS A 117 -0.05 -12.45 -19.26
CA CYS A 117 0.36 -12.15 -17.89
C CYS A 117 1.85 -12.45 -17.62
N THR A 118 2.49 -13.26 -18.46
CA THR A 118 3.84 -13.79 -18.24
C THR A 118 4.89 -12.73 -17.95
N PRO A 119 4.97 -11.58 -18.67
CA PRO A 119 5.91 -10.52 -18.35
C PRO A 119 5.78 -10.00 -16.92
N GLY A 120 4.55 -9.82 -16.44
CA GLY A 120 4.31 -9.36 -15.07
C GLY A 120 4.79 -10.37 -14.02
N PHE A 121 4.50 -11.66 -14.20
CA PHE A 121 5.02 -12.70 -13.33
C PHE A 121 6.54 -12.77 -13.33
N VAL A 122 7.17 -12.68 -14.51
CA VAL A 122 8.64 -12.65 -14.63
C VAL A 122 9.23 -11.52 -13.82
N MET A 123 8.66 -10.31 -13.88
CA MET A 123 9.18 -9.17 -13.14
C MET A 123 8.95 -9.29 -11.63
N SER A 124 7.80 -9.81 -11.19
CA SER A 124 7.55 -10.07 -9.76
C SER A 124 8.47 -11.15 -9.20
N LEU A 125 8.67 -12.24 -9.92
CA LEU A 125 9.60 -13.31 -9.53
C LEU A 125 11.05 -12.86 -9.57
N TYR A 126 11.43 -11.97 -10.49
CA TYR A 126 12.76 -11.42 -10.53
C TYR A 126 13.06 -10.56 -9.29
N GLY A 127 12.12 -9.69 -8.90
CA GLY A 127 12.23 -8.93 -7.64
C GLY A 127 12.37 -9.84 -6.43
N LEU A 128 11.54 -10.87 -6.32
CA LEU A 128 11.60 -11.85 -5.23
C LEU A 128 12.94 -12.60 -5.22
N TRP A 129 13.41 -13.10 -6.37
CA TRP A 129 14.64 -13.86 -6.47
C TRP A 129 15.88 -13.06 -6.08
N MET A 130 15.93 -11.76 -6.39
CA MET A 130 17.00 -10.87 -5.98
C MET A 130 17.06 -10.66 -4.45
N GLU A 131 15.92 -10.69 -3.78
CA GLU A 131 15.83 -10.51 -2.32
C GLU A 131 15.98 -11.84 -1.57
N ASN A 132 15.33 -12.89 -2.05
CA ASN A 132 15.36 -14.23 -1.47
C ASN A 132 15.53 -15.30 -2.58
N PRO A 133 16.75 -15.80 -2.79
CA PRO A 133 17.01 -16.81 -3.84
C PRO A 133 16.37 -18.18 -3.58
N LYS A 134 15.89 -18.44 -2.37
CA LYS A 134 15.27 -19.72 -1.97
C LYS A 134 13.97 -19.47 -1.21
N PRO A 135 12.97 -18.86 -1.86
CA PRO A 135 11.73 -18.53 -1.19
C PRO A 135 10.93 -19.79 -0.87
N SER A 136 10.23 -19.78 0.27
CA SER A 136 9.17 -20.73 0.56
C SER A 136 7.96 -20.50 -0.34
N ILE A 137 7.08 -21.51 -0.46
CA ILE A 137 5.83 -21.38 -1.23
C ILE A 137 5.00 -20.19 -0.72
N ALA A 138 4.89 -19.98 0.58
CA ALA A 138 4.16 -18.87 1.15
C ALA A 138 4.75 -17.49 0.74
N GLU A 139 6.08 -17.36 0.68
CA GLU A 139 6.74 -16.15 0.21
C GLU A 139 6.53 -15.93 -1.31
N ILE A 140 6.53 -17.02 -2.09
CA ILE A 140 6.20 -16.96 -3.53
C ILE A 140 4.77 -16.49 -3.72
N GLU A 141 3.80 -17.10 -3.03
CA GLU A 141 2.38 -16.73 -3.10
C GLU A 141 2.18 -15.27 -2.70
N LYS A 142 2.83 -14.82 -1.61
CA LYS A 142 2.78 -13.42 -1.16
C LYS A 142 3.35 -12.45 -2.20
N ALA A 143 4.47 -12.76 -2.83
CA ALA A 143 5.07 -11.94 -3.87
C ALA A 143 4.23 -11.86 -5.15
N LEU A 144 3.43 -12.90 -5.41
CA LEU A 144 2.58 -13.02 -6.60
C LEU A 144 1.12 -12.62 -6.38
N GLN A 145 0.73 -12.19 -5.17
CA GLN A 145 -0.66 -11.78 -4.87
C GLN A 145 -1.21 -10.78 -5.88
N GLY A 146 -0.40 -9.84 -6.36
CA GLY A 146 -0.76 -8.83 -7.33
C GLY A 146 -0.61 -9.25 -8.80
N ASN A 147 -0.58 -10.56 -9.11
CA ASN A 147 -0.44 -11.06 -10.47
C ASN A 147 -1.53 -12.08 -10.80
N LEU A 148 -2.37 -11.78 -11.77
CA LEU A 148 -3.48 -12.66 -12.19
C LEU A 148 -3.14 -13.44 -13.46
N CYS A 149 -3.42 -14.75 -13.41
CA CYS A 149 -3.37 -15.63 -14.57
C CYS A 149 -4.67 -16.44 -14.68
N ARG A 150 -5.33 -16.42 -15.84
CA ARG A 150 -6.56 -17.18 -16.06
C ARG A 150 -6.31 -18.56 -16.66
N CYS A 151 -5.12 -18.81 -17.20
CA CYS A 151 -4.83 -20.00 -18.03
C CYS A 151 -4.21 -21.17 -17.24
N THR A 152 -3.20 -20.89 -16.38
CA THR A 152 -2.24 -21.90 -15.89
C THR A 152 -2.67 -22.62 -14.62
N GLY A 153 -3.60 -22.05 -13.84
CA GLY A 153 -3.92 -22.54 -12.48
C GLY A 153 -2.79 -22.36 -11.45
N TYR A 154 -1.78 -21.52 -11.77
CA TYR A 154 -0.67 -21.06 -10.91
C TYR A 154 0.39 -22.10 -10.53
N ALA A 155 0.07 -23.36 -10.32
CA ALA A 155 1.01 -24.38 -9.84
C ALA A 155 2.32 -24.46 -10.66
N ALA A 156 2.24 -24.29 -11.99
CA ALA A 156 3.43 -24.27 -12.85
C ALA A 156 4.29 -23.01 -12.61
N ILE A 157 3.67 -21.87 -12.27
CA ILE A 157 4.36 -20.61 -11.96
C ILE A 157 5.08 -20.72 -10.61
N ILE A 158 4.45 -21.34 -9.60
CA ILE A 158 5.08 -21.63 -8.30
C ILE A 158 6.30 -22.52 -8.49
N ARG A 159 6.17 -23.63 -9.26
CA ARG A 159 7.33 -24.49 -9.60
C ARG A 159 8.44 -23.72 -10.34
N ALA A 160 8.09 -22.79 -11.21
CA ALA A 160 9.08 -21.92 -11.86
C ALA A 160 9.86 -21.12 -10.81
N ALA A 161 9.17 -20.48 -9.87
CA ALA A 161 9.78 -19.71 -8.81
C ALA A 161 10.78 -20.54 -7.96
N GLU A 162 10.40 -21.76 -7.58
CA GLU A 162 11.28 -22.69 -6.83
C GLU A 162 12.52 -23.11 -7.66
N ALA A 163 12.38 -23.20 -8.99
CA ALA A 163 13.45 -23.67 -9.88
C ALA A 163 14.50 -22.61 -10.24
N ILE A 164 14.22 -21.31 -10.11
CA ILE A 164 15.08 -20.24 -10.61
C ILE A 164 16.55 -20.39 -10.15
N SER A 165 16.77 -20.65 -8.86
CA SER A 165 18.12 -20.79 -8.28
C SER A 165 18.83 -22.08 -8.66
N THR A 166 18.17 -23.02 -9.32
CA THR A 166 18.83 -24.20 -9.92
C THR A 166 19.36 -23.89 -11.33
N ILE A 167 18.83 -22.85 -11.97
CA ILE A 167 19.17 -22.41 -13.32
C ILE A 167 20.20 -21.31 -13.30
N GLY A 168 20.09 -20.35 -12.35
CA GLY A 168 20.95 -19.19 -12.23
C GLY A 168 21.48 -18.95 -10.83
N ASP A 169 22.60 -18.22 -10.79
CA ASP A 169 23.23 -17.73 -9.56
C ASP A 169 22.92 -16.25 -9.42
N VAL A 170 22.13 -15.90 -8.40
CA VAL A 170 21.72 -14.51 -8.15
C VAL A 170 22.90 -13.56 -7.95
N GLY A 171 24.02 -14.04 -7.39
CA GLY A 171 25.25 -13.23 -7.21
C GLY A 171 25.91 -12.82 -8.51
N LYS A 172 25.58 -13.50 -9.63
CA LYS A 172 26.05 -13.16 -10.98
C LYS A 172 25.04 -12.34 -11.78
N ASP A 173 23.86 -12.10 -11.21
CA ASP A 173 22.86 -11.27 -11.86
C ASP A 173 23.37 -9.83 -12.01
N PRO A 174 23.23 -9.18 -13.19
CA PRO A 174 23.74 -7.83 -13.42
C PRO A 174 23.23 -6.79 -12.41
N LEU A 175 21.94 -6.82 -12.00
CA LEU A 175 21.41 -5.86 -11.05
C LEU A 175 21.94 -6.08 -9.63
N VAL A 176 22.37 -7.29 -9.31
CA VAL A 176 22.99 -7.62 -8.02
C VAL A 176 24.49 -7.30 -8.07
N ALA A 177 25.17 -7.73 -9.13
CA ALA A 177 26.62 -7.55 -9.30
C ALA A 177 27.02 -6.07 -9.47
N GLU A 178 26.16 -5.28 -10.11
CA GLU A 178 26.42 -3.85 -10.40
C GLU A 178 25.68 -2.90 -9.44
N ARG A 179 25.16 -3.43 -8.34
CA ARG A 179 24.29 -2.68 -7.40
C ARG A 179 24.92 -1.38 -6.92
N ASP A 180 26.20 -1.39 -6.54
CA ASP A 180 26.92 -0.22 -6.04
C ASP A 180 27.14 0.82 -7.15
N ARG A 181 27.44 0.39 -8.38
CA ARG A 181 27.57 1.29 -9.55
C ARG A 181 26.23 1.98 -9.84
N ILE A 182 25.15 1.21 -9.88
CA ILE A 182 23.81 1.77 -10.13
C ILE A 182 23.42 2.72 -9.00
N ALA A 183 23.70 2.35 -7.74
CA ALA A 183 23.44 3.24 -6.59
C ALA A 183 24.20 4.57 -6.73
N GLY A 184 25.47 4.54 -7.16
CA GLY A 184 26.27 5.74 -7.43
C GLY A 184 25.68 6.61 -8.54
N GLU A 185 25.20 6.00 -9.62
CA GLU A 185 24.52 6.70 -10.71
C GLU A 185 23.22 7.36 -10.25
N LEU A 186 22.39 6.67 -9.45
CA LEU A 186 21.16 7.25 -8.92
C LEU A 186 21.44 8.38 -7.93
N ALA A 187 22.46 8.24 -7.07
CA ALA A 187 22.88 9.29 -6.15
C ALA A 187 23.29 10.57 -6.90
N ALA A 188 23.95 10.43 -8.05
CA ALA A 188 24.35 11.57 -8.90
C ALA A 188 23.14 12.28 -9.57
N LEU A 189 21.98 11.63 -9.66
CA LEU A 189 20.73 12.25 -10.15
C LEU A 189 19.99 13.03 -9.07
N GLN A 190 20.21 12.70 -7.79
CA GLN A 190 19.56 13.35 -6.65
C GLN A 190 20.27 14.68 -6.33
N ASP A 191 19.76 15.79 -6.84
CA ASP A 191 20.35 17.12 -6.66
C ASP A 191 19.62 18.00 -5.64
N GLY A 192 18.55 17.48 -5.02
CA GLY A 192 17.76 18.18 -4.01
C GLY A 192 17.00 19.41 -4.54
N ARG A 193 16.94 19.61 -5.85
CA ARG A 193 16.25 20.73 -6.46
C ARG A 193 14.76 20.44 -6.62
N ARG A 194 13.96 21.50 -6.52
CA ARG A 194 12.58 21.41 -7.00
C ARG A 194 12.57 21.15 -8.50
N VAL A 195 11.69 20.25 -8.95
CA VAL A 195 11.41 20.06 -10.38
C VAL A 195 10.02 20.60 -10.68
N GLU A 196 9.90 21.40 -11.73
CA GLU A 196 8.62 21.90 -12.26
C GLU A 196 8.60 21.70 -13.77
N ILE A 197 7.60 20.97 -14.28
CA ILE A 197 7.41 20.72 -15.71
C ILE A 197 5.96 20.97 -16.08
N GLY A 198 5.76 21.58 -17.25
CA GLY A 198 4.46 21.88 -17.82
C GLY A 198 4.15 23.37 -17.89
N SER A 199 2.87 23.71 -18.14
CA SER A 199 2.34 25.07 -18.30
C SER A 199 1.64 25.55 -17.02
N GLU A 200 1.02 26.72 -17.05
CA GLU A 200 0.20 27.21 -15.94
C GLU A 200 -1.02 26.31 -15.64
N THR A 201 -1.58 25.70 -16.67
CA THR A 201 -2.81 24.90 -16.59
C THR A 201 -2.54 23.40 -16.46
N GLU A 202 -1.41 22.91 -16.96
CA GLU A 202 -1.06 21.49 -16.97
C GLU A 202 0.39 21.31 -16.51
N ARG A 203 0.60 21.04 -15.20
CA ARG A 203 1.95 20.92 -14.64
C ARG A 203 2.02 19.94 -13.49
N PHE A 204 3.22 19.44 -13.27
CA PHE A 204 3.57 18.74 -12.04
C PHE A 204 4.81 19.35 -11.37
N ILE A 205 4.88 19.16 -10.07
CA ILE A 205 5.92 19.69 -9.20
C ILE A 205 6.46 18.55 -8.32
N LEU A 206 7.78 18.44 -8.25
CA LEU A 206 8.47 17.63 -7.26
C LEU A 206 9.21 18.58 -6.32
N PRO A 207 8.75 18.78 -5.09
CA PRO A 207 9.43 19.65 -4.12
C PRO A 207 10.81 19.11 -3.75
N GLY A 208 11.78 19.99 -3.49
CA GLY A 208 13.13 19.58 -3.12
C GLY A 208 13.28 19.09 -1.67
N SER A 209 12.30 19.41 -0.80
CA SER A 209 12.25 19.02 0.61
C SER A 209 10.82 19.08 1.13
N VAL A 210 10.56 18.62 2.36
CA VAL A 210 9.22 18.75 2.99
C VAL A 210 8.88 20.20 3.29
N ASP A 211 9.84 21.05 3.62
CA ASP A 211 9.61 22.49 3.81
C ASP A 211 9.26 23.16 2.47
N ASP A 212 9.93 22.76 1.40
CA ASP A 212 9.58 23.20 0.05
C ASP A 212 8.18 22.71 -0.37
N PHE A 213 7.83 21.48 -0.03
CA PHE A 213 6.47 20.95 -0.25
C PHE A 213 5.41 21.78 0.47
N ALA A 214 5.64 22.12 1.74
CA ALA A 214 4.72 22.95 2.52
C ALA A 214 4.49 24.32 1.84
N ALA A 215 5.56 24.97 1.38
CA ALA A 215 5.49 26.25 0.67
C ALA A 215 4.80 26.13 -0.70
N VAL A 216 5.11 25.08 -1.47
CA VAL A 216 4.47 24.81 -2.77
C VAL A 216 2.98 24.56 -2.61
N LEU A 217 2.58 23.78 -1.62
CA LEU A 217 1.17 23.45 -1.37
C LEU A 217 0.39 24.67 -0.86
N GLU A 218 1.01 25.51 -0.04
CA GLU A 218 0.39 26.76 0.42
C GLU A 218 0.14 27.72 -0.76
N ALA A 219 1.09 27.78 -1.71
CA ALA A 219 0.94 28.56 -2.94
C ALA A 219 -0.06 27.91 -3.94
N ASN A 220 -0.29 26.61 -3.85
CA ASN A 220 -1.18 25.84 -4.73
C ASN A 220 -2.16 24.98 -3.92
N PRO A 221 -3.07 25.57 -3.13
CA PRO A 221 -3.89 24.84 -2.16
C PRO A 221 -4.92 23.88 -2.79
N LYS A 222 -5.10 23.93 -4.09
CA LYS A 222 -5.96 23.02 -4.87
C LYS A 222 -5.18 21.95 -5.61
N ALA A 223 -3.84 21.92 -5.50
CA ALA A 223 -3.03 20.92 -6.18
C ALA A 223 -3.35 19.50 -5.67
N THR A 224 -3.34 18.56 -6.60
CA THR A 224 -3.49 17.13 -6.27
C THR A 224 -2.17 16.61 -5.72
N ILE A 225 -2.19 16.16 -4.48
CA ILE A 225 -1.04 15.52 -3.84
C ILE A 225 -1.01 14.05 -4.26
N VAL A 226 0.13 13.62 -4.83
CA VAL A 226 0.34 12.24 -5.25
C VAL A 226 1.53 11.64 -4.50
N ALA A 227 1.25 10.69 -3.61
CA ALA A 227 2.25 9.86 -2.96
C ALA A 227 2.48 8.57 -3.78
N GLY A 228 1.79 7.47 -3.46
CA GLY A 228 1.93 6.18 -4.14
C GLY A 228 1.09 6.00 -5.40
N SER A 229 0.23 6.93 -5.76
CA SER A 229 -0.69 6.94 -6.92
C SER A 229 -1.70 5.79 -7.02
N THR A 230 -1.76 4.87 -6.07
CA THR A 230 -2.61 3.66 -6.12
C THR A 230 -4.12 3.92 -6.14
N ASP A 231 -4.55 5.13 -5.75
CA ASP A 231 -5.93 5.60 -5.91
C ASP A 231 -6.02 6.73 -6.96
N VAL A 232 -5.17 7.75 -6.85
CA VAL A 232 -5.15 8.88 -7.79
C VAL A 232 -4.89 8.41 -9.23
N GLY A 233 -4.11 7.34 -9.42
CA GLY A 233 -3.93 6.71 -10.73
C GLY A 233 -5.24 6.32 -11.39
N LEU A 234 -6.21 5.80 -10.60
CA LEU A 234 -7.52 5.42 -11.12
C LEU A 234 -8.39 6.64 -11.47
N TRP A 235 -8.19 7.78 -10.79
CA TRP A 235 -8.89 9.01 -11.18
C TRP A 235 -8.57 9.39 -12.62
N VAL A 236 -7.34 9.14 -13.07
CA VAL A 236 -6.90 9.37 -14.45
C VAL A 236 -7.32 8.23 -15.37
N THR A 237 -6.94 7.00 -15.06
CA THR A 237 -7.08 5.87 -16.01
C THR A 237 -8.51 5.35 -16.14
N LYS A 238 -9.36 5.52 -15.10
CA LYS A 238 -10.76 5.04 -15.09
C LYS A 238 -11.78 6.16 -15.13
N PHE A 239 -11.49 7.29 -14.48
CA PHE A 239 -12.46 8.38 -14.37
C PHE A 239 -12.13 9.55 -15.26
N MET A 240 -11.01 9.52 -16.00
CA MET A 240 -10.58 10.57 -16.95
C MET A 240 -10.57 11.98 -16.32
N ARG A 241 -10.21 12.06 -15.02
CA ARG A 241 -10.17 13.32 -14.31
C ARG A 241 -8.91 14.10 -14.64
N ASP A 242 -9.06 15.41 -14.80
CA ASP A 242 -7.94 16.32 -14.71
C ASP A 242 -7.53 16.47 -13.23
N ILE A 243 -6.26 16.24 -12.93
CA ILE A 243 -5.69 16.33 -11.59
C ILE A 243 -4.64 17.43 -11.46
N SER A 244 -4.42 18.23 -12.51
CA SER A 244 -3.41 19.29 -12.50
C SER A 244 -3.85 20.49 -11.65
N PRO A 245 -2.91 21.20 -10.99
CA PRO A 245 -1.50 20.87 -10.85
C PRO A 245 -1.26 19.69 -9.91
N VAL A 246 -0.24 18.89 -10.19
CA VAL A 246 0.12 17.69 -9.42
C VAL A 246 1.38 17.92 -8.60
N ILE A 247 1.39 17.51 -7.33
CA ILE A 247 2.59 17.51 -6.48
C ILE A 247 2.93 16.06 -6.13
N HIS A 248 4.09 15.59 -6.61
CA HIS A 248 4.61 14.26 -6.30
C HIS A 248 5.49 14.26 -5.05
N LEU A 249 5.28 13.28 -4.15
CA LEU A 249 5.99 13.18 -2.85
C LEU A 249 6.93 11.99 -2.74
N THR A 250 6.96 11.09 -3.71
CA THR A 250 7.63 9.78 -3.61
C THR A 250 9.13 9.84 -3.27
N HIS A 251 9.79 10.94 -3.61
CA HIS A 251 11.23 11.17 -3.41
C HIS A 251 11.55 11.88 -2.08
N LEU A 252 10.54 12.33 -1.31
CA LEU A 252 10.75 13.03 -0.04
C LEU A 252 11.03 12.01 1.08
N GLU A 253 12.29 11.74 1.34
CA GLU A 253 12.72 10.77 2.36
C GLU A 253 12.25 11.13 3.76
N GLU A 254 12.15 12.43 4.09
CA GLU A 254 11.69 12.88 5.41
C GLU A 254 10.25 12.41 5.72
N LEU A 255 9.37 12.31 4.68
CA LEU A 255 8.02 11.76 4.82
C LEU A 255 7.99 10.23 4.92
N ARG A 256 9.14 9.56 4.77
CA ARG A 256 9.27 8.10 4.83
C ARG A 256 9.94 7.60 6.09
N ARG A 257 10.22 8.47 7.05
CA ARG A 257 10.83 8.08 8.32
C ARG A 257 9.88 7.27 9.17
N ILE A 258 10.42 6.22 9.75
CA ILE A 258 9.75 5.39 10.77
C ILE A 258 10.53 5.61 12.07
N THR A 259 9.84 5.96 13.12
CA THR A 259 10.44 6.12 14.46
C THR A 259 9.65 5.33 15.49
N VAL A 260 10.37 4.67 16.39
CA VAL A 260 9.82 3.91 17.51
C VAL A 260 10.37 4.54 18.79
N ASP A 261 9.48 4.84 19.72
CA ASP A 261 9.85 5.32 21.06
C ASP A 261 9.13 4.51 22.15
N ALA A 262 9.20 4.94 23.42
CA ALA A 262 8.62 4.21 24.54
C ALA A 262 7.08 4.07 24.46
N ASP A 263 6.40 4.97 23.74
CA ASP A 263 4.94 5.09 23.77
C ASP A 263 4.28 4.61 22.46
N GLY A 264 5.06 4.29 21.39
CA GLY A 264 4.47 3.83 20.13
C GLY A 264 5.36 4.02 18.90
N VAL A 265 4.74 3.92 17.73
CA VAL A 265 5.37 4.03 16.41
C VAL A 265 4.83 5.26 15.68
N THR A 266 5.74 6.04 15.08
CA THR A 266 5.38 7.14 14.19
C THR A 266 5.82 6.78 12.76
N LEU A 267 4.87 6.80 11.84
CA LEU A 267 5.08 6.60 10.41
C LEU A 267 4.96 7.95 9.69
N GLY A 268 5.97 8.37 8.96
CA GLY A 268 5.84 9.48 8.01
C GLY A 268 4.77 9.17 6.97
N ALA A 269 4.04 10.16 6.49
CA ALA A 269 2.90 9.97 5.60
C ALA A 269 3.25 9.28 4.25
N GLY A 270 4.52 9.39 3.82
CA GLY A 270 5.05 8.76 2.62
C GLY A 270 5.54 7.32 2.83
N VAL A 271 5.49 6.76 4.04
CA VAL A 271 5.86 5.36 4.30
C VAL A 271 4.89 4.44 3.58
N SER A 272 5.42 3.56 2.73
CA SER A 272 4.61 2.56 2.03
C SER A 272 4.17 1.43 2.97
N TYR A 273 3.15 0.68 2.58
CA TYR A 273 2.73 -0.50 3.34
C TYR A 273 3.82 -1.55 3.44
N ALA A 274 4.63 -1.72 2.38
CA ALA A 274 5.76 -2.64 2.39
C ALA A 274 6.87 -2.19 3.35
N GLU A 275 7.14 -0.88 3.44
CA GLU A 275 8.12 -0.32 4.39
C GLU A 275 7.64 -0.37 5.84
N ALA A 276 6.35 -0.16 6.08
CA ALA A 276 5.77 -0.28 7.41
C ALA A 276 5.70 -1.73 7.92
N TYR A 277 5.68 -2.73 7.02
CA TYR A 277 5.43 -4.12 7.36
C TYR A 277 6.30 -4.67 8.51
N PRO A 278 7.64 -4.51 8.48
CA PRO A 278 8.49 -5.05 9.55
C PRO A 278 8.13 -4.48 10.93
N VAL A 279 7.95 -3.17 11.05
CA VAL A 279 7.63 -2.52 12.32
C VAL A 279 6.20 -2.85 12.80
N ILE A 280 5.27 -3.05 11.86
CA ILE A 280 3.91 -3.49 12.19
C ILE A 280 3.92 -4.92 12.73
N VAL A 281 4.62 -5.85 12.10
CA VAL A 281 4.73 -7.24 12.56
C VAL A 281 5.39 -7.32 13.94
N GLU A 282 6.41 -6.50 14.18
CA GLU A 282 7.15 -6.48 15.44
C GLU A 282 6.32 -5.91 16.61
N HIS A 283 5.62 -4.81 16.39
CA HIS A 283 4.99 -4.05 17.48
C HIS A 283 3.46 -4.20 17.54
N PHE A 284 2.83 -4.61 16.45
CA PHE A 284 1.38 -4.77 16.32
C PHE A 284 1.03 -6.07 15.57
N PRO A 285 1.43 -7.24 16.10
CA PRO A 285 1.27 -8.52 15.41
C PRO A 285 -0.18 -8.83 15.02
N GLU A 286 -1.16 -8.28 15.73
CA GLU A 286 -2.59 -8.42 15.43
C GLU A 286 -2.99 -7.77 14.09
N LEU A 287 -2.18 -6.84 13.57
CA LEU A 287 -2.39 -6.19 12.29
C LEU A 287 -1.77 -6.96 11.11
N THR A 288 -0.96 -7.98 11.34
CA THR A 288 -0.18 -8.68 10.31
C THR A 288 -1.08 -9.20 9.19
N GLU A 289 -2.16 -9.92 9.54
CA GLU A 289 -3.10 -10.46 8.54
C GLU A 289 -3.76 -9.36 7.72
N LEU A 290 -4.15 -8.25 8.35
CA LEU A 290 -4.70 -7.10 7.63
C LEU A 290 -3.69 -6.53 6.64
N TRP A 291 -2.45 -6.31 7.09
CA TRP A 291 -1.39 -5.75 6.27
C TRP A 291 -1.06 -6.61 5.05
N ASP A 292 -1.03 -7.93 5.22
CA ASP A 292 -0.83 -8.90 4.15
C ASP A 292 -1.93 -8.88 3.09
N ARG A 293 -3.13 -8.39 3.45
CA ARG A 293 -4.32 -8.35 2.60
C ARG A 293 -4.65 -6.96 2.05
N ILE A 294 -3.76 -5.97 2.20
CA ILE A 294 -3.90 -4.65 1.57
C ILE A 294 -3.36 -4.73 0.15
N GLY A 295 -4.25 -4.90 -0.82
CA GLY A 295 -3.88 -5.04 -2.24
C GLY A 295 -2.85 -6.15 -2.49
N GLY A 296 -2.29 -6.18 -3.69
CA GLY A 296 -1.14 -7.02 -4.02
C GLY A 296 0.20 -6.40 -3.62
N GLN A 297 1.30 -7.14 -3.80
CA GLN A 297 2.64 -6.67 -3.45
C GLN A 297 3.00 -5.34 -4.13
N GLN A 298 2.65 -5.18 -5.41
CA GLN A 298 2.91 -3.94 -6.17
C GLN A 298 2.18 -2.74 -5.55
N VAL A 299 0.94 -2.95 -5.09
CA VAL A 299 0.15 -1.91 -4.41
C VAL A 299 0.76 -1.58 -3.04
N ARG A 300 1.22 -2.57 -2.28
CA ARG A 300 1.89 -2.34 -0.99
C ARG A 300 3.23 -1.61 -1.13
N ASN A 301 3.96 -1.85 -2.21
CA ASN A 301 5.21 -1.14 -2.52
C ASN A 301 4.99 0.33 -2.89
N MET A 302 3.84 0.67 -3.45
CA MET A 302 3.49 2.02 -3.91
C MET A 302 2.63 2.79 -2.92
N GLY A 303 1.56 2.17 -2.42
CA GLY A 303 0.56 2.79 -1.55
C GLY A 303 1.14 3.17 -0.21
N THR A 304 0.79 4.37 0.28
CA THR A 304 1.32 4.91 1.54
C THR A 304 0.26 4.97 2.63
N VAL A 305 0.67 4.79 3.88
CA VAL A 305 -0.24 4.84 5.04
C VAL A 305 -0.90 6.21 5.13
N GLY A 306 -0.13 7.30 5.01
CA GLY A 306 -0.68 8.66 5.04
C GLY A 306 -1.58 8.97 3.83
N GLY A 307 -1.25 8.44 2.64
CA GLY A 307 -2.09 8.57 1.44
C GLY A 307 -3.46 7.91 1.60
N ASN A 308 -3.51 6.71 2.19
CA ASN A 308 -4.76 6.01 2.48
C ASN A 308 -5.64 6.80 3.46
N ILE A 309 -5.05 7.33 4.54
CA ILE A 309 -5.76 8.18 5.51
C ILE A 309 -6.25 9.46 4.85
N ALA A 310 -5.38 10.18 4.10
CA ALA A 310 -5.74 11.43 3.45
C ALA A 310 -6.79 11.25 2.33
N ASN A 311 -6.85 10.08 1.68
CA ASN A 311 -7.91 9.74 0.74
C ASN A 311 -9.27 9.59 1.41
N GLY A 312 -9.32 9.10 2.66
CA GLY A 312 -10.52 9.04 3.48
C GLY A 312 -11.60 8.12 2.93
N SER A 313 -11.21 7.03 2.25
CA SER A 313 -12.17 6.04 1.74
C SER A 313 -12.96 5.39 2.89
N PRO A 314 -14.30 5.29 2.79
CA PRO A 314 -15.11 4.61 3.79
C PRO A 314 -14.83 3.10 3.88
N ILE A 315 -14.17 2.54 2.90
CA ILE A 315 -13.78 1.12 2.80
C ILE A 315 -12.25 0.92 2.86
N GLY A 316 -11.49 1.96 3.26
CA GLY A 316 -10.07 1.85 3.53
C GLY A 316 -9.83 0.91 4.71
N ASP A 317 -8.82 0.05 4.60
CA ASP A 317 -8.57 -1.01 5.58
C ASP A 317 -7.87 -0.50 6.85
N THR A 318 -6.93 0.43 6.70
CA THR A 318 -6.13 0.91 7.84
C THR A 318 -6.88 1.86 8.78
N PRO A 319 -7.77 2.78 8.33
CA PRO A 319 -8.42 3.70 9.25
C PRO A 319 -9.16 3.03 10.42
N PRO A 320 -10.05 2.01 10.24
CA PRO A 320 -10.73 1.39 11.36
C PRO A 320 -9.76 0.66 12.32
N ALA A 321 -8.72 0.02 11.79
CA ALA A 321 -7.70 -0.63 12.60
C ALA A 321 -6.90 0.39 13.45
N LEU A 322 -6.49 1.50 12.85
CA LEU A 322 -5.72 2.55 13.52
C LEU A 322 -6.58 3.36 14.49
N ILE A 323 -7.85 3.61 14.19
CA ILE A 323 -8.81 4.22 15.14
C ILE A 323 -8.95 3.33 16.38
N ALA A 324 -9.10 2.00 16.20
CA ALA A 324 -9.17 1.08 17.32
C ALA A 324 -7.91 1.12 18.21
N LEU A 325 -6.75 1.36 17.63
CA LEU A 325 -5.51 1.53 18.38
C LEU A 325 -5.33 2.94 18.99
N GLY A 326 -6.27 3.87 18.78
CA GLY A 326 -6.16 5.23 19.30
C GLY A 326 -5.14 6.10 18.56
N ALA A 327 -4.91 5.83 17.28
CA ALA A 327 -3.93 6.57 16.48
C ALA A 327 -4.29 8.05 16.34
N SER A 328 -3.27 8.87 16.13
CA SER A 328 -3.38 10.28 15.79
C SER A 328 -2.57 10.62 14.55
N ILE A 329 -2.87 11.74 13.92
CA ILE A 329 -2.13 12.26 12.77
C ILE A 329 -1.60 13.65 13.06
N THR A 330 -0.44 13.95 12.50
CA THR A 330 0.08 15.32 12.44
C THR A 330 -0.27 15.92 11.08
N LEU A 331 -0.98 17.03 11.11
CA LEU A 331 -1.28 17.86 9.96
C LEU A 331 -0.33 19.06 9.94
N ARG A 332 0.19 19.39 8.74
CA ARG A 332 1.12 20.51 8.55
C ARG A 332 0.63 21.47 7.48
N LYS A 333 0.78 22.79 7.75
CA LYS A 333 0.62 23.89 6.80
C LYS A 333 1.70 24.92 7.02
N GLY A 334 2.55 25.16 6.04
CA GLY A 334 3.76 25.97 6.23
C GLY A 334 4.59 25.42 7.39
N ASP A 335 4.87 26.28 8.39
CA ASP A 335 5.57 25.89 9.63
C ASP A 335 4.64 25.44 10.76
N ARG A 336 3.33 25.63 10.61
CA ARG A 336 2.34 25.23 11.62
C ARG A 336 2.05 23.74 11.55
N ARG A 337 2.05 23.11 12.70
CA ARG A 337 1.62 21.71 12.90
C ARG A 337 0.51 21.64 13.93
N ARG A 338 -0.43 20.70 13.73
CA ARG A 338 -1.42 20.32 14.72
C ARG A 338 -1.63 18.81 14.71
N THR A 339 -1.92 18.26 15.88
CA THR A 339 -2.25 16.84 16.03
C THR A 339 -3.76 16.67 16.14
N VAL A 340 -4.29 15.70 15.42
CA VAL A 340 -5.72 15.34 15.40
C VAL A 340 -5.83 13.88 15.73
N VAL A 341 -6.76 13.49 16.61
CA VAL A 341 -7.12 12.09 16.81
C VAL A 341 -7.69 11.55 15.51
N LEU A 342 -7.30 10.36 15.10
CA LEU A 342 -7.61 9.87 13.75
C LEU A 342 -9.12 9.77 13.48
N GLU A 343 -9.93 9.40 14.48
CA GLU A 343 -11.39 9.33 14.34
C GLU A 343 -12.03 10.68 14.00
N ASP A 344 -11.49 11.78 14.52
CA ASP A 344 -11.99 13.14 14.31
C ASP A 344 -11.60 13.72 12.95
N PHE A 345 -10.65 13.10 12.25
CA PHE A 345 -10.21 13.54 10.94
C PHE A 345 -11.27 13.36 9.86
N PHE A 346 -12.14 12.36 9.98
CA PHE A 346 -13.14 12.00 8.98
C PHE A 346 -14.50 12.65 9.28
N ILE A 347 -14.81 13.79 8.64
CA ILE A 347 -16.05 14.54 8.93
C ILE A 347 -17.25 13.97 8.17
N ALA A 348 -17.10 13.70 6.86
CA ALA A 348 -18.13 13.16 5.99
C ALA A 348 -17.48 12.50 4.76
N TYR A 349 -18.26 11.87 3.90
CA TYR A 349 -17.76 11.30 2.65
C TYR A 349 -17.01 12.36 1.81
N GLY A 350 -15.73 12.10 1.53
CA GLY A 350 -14.85 13.01 0.80
C GLY A 350 -14.50 14.32 1.54
N LYS A 351 -14.85 14.44 2.83
CA LYS A 351 -14.56 15.61 3.65
C LYS A 351 -13.80 15.24 4.92
N GLN A 352 -12.59 15.76 5.03
CA GLN A 352 -11.72 15.61 6.20
C GLN A 352 -11.55 16.94 6.96
N ASP A 353 -11.10 16.86 8.21
CA ASP A 353 -10.67 18.00 9.03
C ASP A 353 -9.29 18.47 8.58
N ARG A 354 -9.23 19.03 7.37
CA ARG A 354 -8.02 19.53 6.73
C ARG A 354 -8.29 20.92 6.12
N GLU A 355 -7.47 21.89 6.48
CA GLU A 355 -7.52 23.23 5.89
C GLU A 355 -6.94 23.22 4.46
N PRO A 356 -7.32 24.17 3.58
CA PRO A 356 -6.64 24.37 2.31
C PRO A 356 -5.14 24.63 2.52
N GLY A 357 -4.29 23.89 1.80
CA GLY A 357 -2.83 23.94 1.95
C GLY A 357 -2.28 23.12 3.11
N GLU A 358 -3.12 22.38 3.82
CA GLU A 358 -2.70 21.46 4.89
C GLU A 358 -2.54 20.04 4.36
N PHE A 359 -1.55 19.28 4.87
CA PHE A 359 -1.30 17.89 4.50
C PHE A 359 -1.02 17.02 5.72
N VAL A 360 -1.23 15.71 5.58
CA VAL A 360 -0.83 14.72 6.57
C VAL A 360 0.69 14.56 6.51
N GLU A 361 1.38 14.90 7.60
CA GLU A 361 2.84 14.79 7.71
C GLU A 361 3.26 13.42 8.30
N SER A 362 2.51 12.93 9.30
CA SER A 362 2.78 11.64 9.94
C SER A 362 1.55 11.03 10.60
N VAL A 363 1.65 9.75 10.91
CA VAL A 363 0.67 8.95 11.66
C VAL A 363 1.35 8.38 12.89
N ARG A 364 0.78 8.62 14.07
CA ARG A 364 1.23 8.07 15.35
C ARG A 364 0.32 6.93 15.79
N ILE A 365 0.90 5.77 16.07
CA ILE A 365 0.21 4.58 16.56
C ILE A 365 0.74 4.30 17.98
N PRO A 366 -0.07 4.51 19.04
CA PRO A 366 0.38 4.22 20.40
C PRO A 366 0.48 2.71 20.65
N PHE A 367 1.36 2.30 21.56
CA PHE A 367 1.38 0.92 22.02
C PHE A 367 0.13 0.61 22.85
N VAL A 368 -0.30 -0.62 22.73
CA VAL A 368 -1.48 -1.12 23.44
C VAL A 368 -1.09 -1.51 24.86
N SER A 369 -1.97 -1.24 25.84
CA SER A 369 -1.76 -1.66 27.21
C SER A 369 -1.80 -3.18 27.39
N ASP A 370 -1.04 -3.74 28.32
CA ASP A 370 -0.91 -5.19 28.56
C ASP A 370 -2.24 -5.88 28.89
N ASN A 371 -3.18 -5.13 29.50
CA ASN A 371 -4.50 -5.62 29.86
C ASN A 371 -5.54 -5.50 28.74
N ALA A 372 -5.16 -5.01 27.57
CA ALA A 372 -6.03 -4.94 26.41
C ALA A 372 -5.91 -6.18 25.51
N ARG A 373 -6.97 -6.43 24.76
CA ARG A 373 -6.98 -7.39 23.65
C ARG A 373 -7.35 -6.65 22.39
N VAL A 374 -6.55 -6.88 21.35
CA VAL A 374 -6.72 -6.28 20.04
C VAL A 374 -7.03 -7.37 19.01
N ALA A 375 -7.94 -7.07 18.09
CA ALA A 375 -8.13 -7.87 16.89
C ALA A 375 -8.59 -6.98 15.75
N VAL A 376 -8.19 -7.34 14.53
CA VAL A 376 -8.68 -6.70 13.31
C VAL A 376 -9.15 -7.78 12.34
N TYR A 377 -10.32 -7.55 11.75
CA TYR A 377 -10.95 -8.49 10.84
C TYR A 377 -11.32 -7.79 9.54
N LYS A 378 -10.78 -8.29 8.43
CA LYS A 378 -11.15 -7.86 7.08
C LYS A 378 -12.02 -8.93 6.43
N VAL A 379 -13.24 -8.57 6.03
CA VAL A 379 -14.20 -9.46 5.36
C VAL A 379 -14.38 -9.02 3.91
N THR A 380 -14.10 -9.94 2.99
CA THR A 380 -14.11 -9.76 1.53
C THR A 380 -14.69 -11.00 0.86
N LYS A 381 -15.00 -10.90 -0.44
CA LYS A 381 -15.45 -12.05 -1.24
C LYS A 381 -14.30 -12.97 -1.65
N ARG A 382 -13.11 -12.38 -1.92
CA ARG A 382 -11.87 -13.10 -2.24
C ARG A 382 -10.87 -12.87 -1.11
N LEU A 383 -9.91 -13.76 -0.98
CA LEU A 383 -8.88 -13.64 0.05
C LEU A 383 -7.90 -12.50 -0.27
N ASP A 384 -7.37 -12.52 -1.49
CA ASP A 384 -6.36 -11.58 -1.96
C ASP A 384 -6.96 -10.56 -2.94
N GLU A 385 -6.37 -9.36 -2.99
CA GLU A 385 -6.72 -8.26 -3.89
C GLU A 385 -8.22 -7.95 -3.95
N ASP A 386 -8.90 -7.99 -2.80
CA ASP A 386 -10.32 -7.69 -2.77
C ASP A 386 -10.64 -6.51 -1.85
N ILE A 387 -11.56 -5.69 -2.33
CA ILE A 387 -12.00 -4.51 -1.59
C ILE A 387 -12.93 -4.95 -0.48
N THR A 388 -12.71 -4.38 0.70
CA THR A 388 -13.41 -4.69 1.93
C THR A 388 -14.92 -4.48 1.82
N ALA A 389 -15.68 -5.50 2.21
CA ALA A 389 -17.10 -5.36 2.53
C ALA A 389 -17.26 -4.76 3.93
N VAL A 390 -16.61 -5.34 4.95
CA VAL A 390 -16.58 -4.85 6.33
C VAL A 390 -15.17 -5.05 6.87
N CYS A 391 -14.59 -4.01 7.47
CA CYS A 391 -13.38 -4.11 8.27
C CYS A 391 -13.70 -3.67 9.70
N GLY A 392 -13.44 -4.52 10.70
CA GLY A 392 -13.67 -4.22 12.11
C GLY A 392 -12.38 -4.25 12.90
N GLY A 393 -12.06 -3.17 13.61
CA GLY A 393 -10.97 -3.06 14.59
C GLY A 393 -11.53 -3.03 16.01
N PHE A 394 -10.93 -3.81 16.89
CA PHE A 394 -11.32 -3.99 18.29
C PHE A 394 -10.10 -3.79 19.18
N ASN A 395 -10.24 -2.96 20.22
CA ASN A 395 -9.27 -2.79 21.28
C ASN A 395 -10.03 -2.64 22.58
N ILE A 396 -10.02 -3.69 23.41
CA ILE A 396 -10.81 -3.74 24.64
C ILE A 396 -9.87 -4.08 25.80
N ALA A 397 -9.82 -3.19 26.79
CA ALA A 397 -9.04 -3.36 28.02
C ALA A 397 -9.91 -3.99 29.13
N PHE A 398 -9.32 -4.93 29.86
CA PHE A 398 -9.99 -5.69 30.90
C PHE A 398 -9.32 -5.55 32.25
N ASP A 399 -10.12 -5.59 33.32
CA ASP A 399 -9.65 -5.82 34.68
C ASP A 399 -10.65 -6.74 35.42
N ALA A 400 -10.13 -7.79 36.02
CA ALA A 400 -10.92 -8.79 36.78
C ALA A 400 -12.18 -9.27 36.06
N GLY A 401 -12.13 -9.48 34.74
CA GLY A 401 -13.27 -9.94 33.94
C GLY A 401 -14.29 -8.85 33.56
N ARG A 402 -13.98 -7.57 33.88
CA ARG A 402 -14.78 -6.41 33.47
C ARG A 402 -14.09 -5.62 32.37
N VAL A 403 -14.89 -5.03 31.51
CA VAL A 403 -14.42 -4.11 30.46
C VAL A 403 -14.10 -2.75 31.09
N MET A 404 -12.84 -2.37 31.10
CA MET A 404 -12.41 -1.06 31.59
C MET A 404 -12.52 0.02 30.52
N ASP A 405 -12.13 -0.32 29.29
CA ASP A 405 -12.27 0.54 28.13
C ASP A 405 -12.51 -0.28 26.87
N ALA A 406 -13.18 0.34 25.89
CA ALA A 406 -13.46 -0.30 24.60
C ALA A 406 -13.39 0.76 23.50
N ILE A 407 -12.61 0.48 22.46
CA ILE A 407 -12.58 1.20 21.21
C ILE A 407 -12.86 0.19 20.09
N ILE A 408 -13.99 0.38 19.42
CA ILE A 408 -14.47 -0.50 18.35
C ILE A 408 -14.76 0.36 17.12
N ALA A 409 -14.05 0.14 16.03
CA ALA A 409 -14.24 0.93 14.81
C ALA A 409 -14.47 0.06 13.58
N PHE A 410 -15.30 0.56 12.67
CA PHE A 410 -15.64 -0.15 11.44
C PHE A 410 -15.45 0.71 10.19
N GLY A 411 -14.93 0.06 9.13
CA GLY A 411 -14.97 0.50 7.75
C GLY A 411 -16.05 -0.28 6.97
N GLY A 412 -16.66 0.36 5.99
CA GLY A 412 -17.77 -0.22 5.19
C GLY A 412 -19.15 -0.17 5.84
N MET A 413 -19.26 0.42 7.03
CA MET A 413 -20.49 0.48 7.80
C MET A 413 -21.16 1.86 7.81
N ALA A 414 -20.44 2.91 7.38
CA ALA A 414 -20.91 4.29 7.30
C ALA A 414 -20.23 5.02 6.13
N ALA A 415 -20.53 6.30 5.95
CA ALA A 415 -19.90 7.16 4.95
C ALA A 415 -18.42 7.47 5.25
N THR A 416 -17.97 7.20 6.47
CA THR A 416 -16.58 7.35 6.95
C THR A 416 -16.22 6.14 7.81
N PRO A 417 -14.92 5.84 8.05
CA PRO A 417 -14.52 4.98 9.16
C PRO A 417 -15.08 5.56 10.46
N LYS A 418 -15.75 4.72 11.28
CA LYS A 418 -16.53 5.20 12.41
C LYS A 418 -16.49 4.26 13.60
N ARG A 419 -16.48 4.82 14.82
CA ARG A 419 -16.61 4.06 16.08
C ARG A 419 -18.03 3.62 16.34
N ALA A 420 -18.14 2.49 17.06
CA ALA A 420 -19.40 1.92 17.56
C ALA A 420 -19.72 2.47 18.96
N ALA A 421 -19.97 3.77 19.08
CA ALA A 421 -20.04 4.47 20.36
C ALA A 421 -21.14 3.94 21.30
N ASN A 422 -22.30 3.56 20.77
CA ASN A 422 -23.38 2.98 21.56
C ASN A 422 -23.02 1.55 22.03
N VAL A 423 -22.36 0.77 21.19
CA VAL A 423 -21.85 -0.56 21.53
C VAL A 423 -20.80 -0.44 22.65
N GLU A 424 -19.84 0.45 22.50
CA GLU A 424 -18.79 0.72 23.49
C GLU A 424 -19.39 1.15 24.84
N ALA A 425 -20.41 2.01 24.82
CA ALA A 425 -21.09 2.47 26.06
C ALA A 425 -21.77 1.33 26.82
N VAL A 426 -22.33 0.33 26.14
CA VAL A 426 -22.89 -0.88 26.76
C VAL A 426 -21.80 -1.77 27.36
N LEU A 427 -20.65 -1.84 26.73
CA LEU A 427 -19.54 -2.70 27.17
C LEU A 427 -18.78 -2.11 28.37
N LYS A 428 -18.54 -0.79 28.39
CA LYS A 428 -17.73 -0.14 29.43
C LYS A 428 -18.31 -0.35 30.84
N GLY A 429 -17.49 -0.87 31.76
CA GLY A 429 -17.85 -1.19 33.14
C GLY A 429 -18.64 -2.47 33.31
N ALA A 430 -19.08 -3.12 32.23
CA ALA A 430 -19.85 -4.37 32.31
C ALA A 430 -18.93 -5.59 32.46
N GLU A 431 -19.51 -6.70 32.92
CA GLU A 431 -18.85 -8.00 32.89
C GLU A 431 -18.72 -8.50 31.46
N TRP A 432 -17.59 -9.11 31.15
CA TRP A 432 -17.33 -9.68 29.83
C TRP A 432 -17.94 -11.08 29.72
N ASN A 433 -19.22 -11.12 29.41
CA ASN A 433 -20.00 -12.34 29.29
C ASN A 433 -21.01 -12.27 28.14
N GLU A 434 -21.64 -13.40 27.80
CA GLU A 434 -22.57 -13.52 26.66
C GLU A 434 -23.77 -12.57 26.77
N GLU A 435 -24.33 -12.37 27.96
CA GLU A 435 -25.45 -11.47 28.18
C GLU A 435 -25.09 -10.02 27.81
N THR A 436 -23.93 -9.57 28.21
CA THR A 436 -23.39 -8.24 27.86
C THR A 436 -23.19 -8.11 26.36
N ILE A 437 -22.66 -9.14 25.69
CA ILE A 437 -22.50 -9.14 24.24
C ILE A 437 -23.86 -9.04 23.54
N GLU A 438 -24.86 -9.80 23.94
CA GLU A 438 -26.21 -9.72 23.32
C GLU A 438 -26.84 -8.32 23.52
N ARG A 439 -26.67 -7.68 24.67
CA ARG A 439 -27.07 -6.27 24.87
C ARG A 439 -26.33 -5.31 23.95
N ALA A 440 -25.02 -5.49 23.77
CA ALA A 440 -24.24 -4.66 22.88
C ALA A 440 -24.65 -4.84 21.41
N LEU A 441 -24.98 -6.08 21.00
CA LEU A 441 -25.47 -6.35 19.65
C LEU A 441 -26.83 -5.73 19.36
N ALA A 442 -27.67 -5.57 20.39
CA ALA A 442 -29.00 -4.97 20.25
C ALA A 442 -28.96 -3.46 19.91
N VAL A 443 -27.88 -2.77 20.27
CA VAL A 443 -27.72 -1.32 19.99
C VAL A 443 -26.90 -1.02 18.72
N PHE A 444 -26.40 -2.02 18.03
CA PHE A 444 -25.53 -1.88 16.87
C PHE A 444 -26.13 -1.01 15.75
N ASP A 445 -27.45 -1.14 15.56
CA ASP A 445 -28.18 -0.40 14.52
C ASP A 445 -28.30 1.11 14.83
N GLN A 446 -27.98 1.53 16.07
CA GLN A 446 -27.90 2.94 16.45
C GLN A 446 -26.57 3.59 16.01
N ASP A 447 -25.52 2.79 15.83
CA ASP A 447 -24.22 3.29 15.40
C ASP A 447 -24.08 3.35 13.88
N PHE A 448 -24.67 2.40 13.14
CA PHE A 448 -24.41 2.20 11.74
C PHE A 448 -25.65 2.06 10.86
N THR A 449 -25.57 2.69 9.68
CA THR A 449 -26.55 2.57 8.60
C THR A 449 -25.79 2.33 7.30
N PRO A 450 -25.30 1.08 7.07
CA PRO A 450 -24.51 0.77 5.88
C PRO A 450 -25.34 0.84 4.60
N LEU A 451 -24.66 1.10 3.48
CA LEU A 451 -25.25 1.10 2.15
C LEU A 451 -25.23 -0.30 1.54
N THR A 452 -26.20 -0.58 0.68
CA THR A 452 -26.16 -1.69 -0.28
C THR A 452 -25.43 -1.25 -1.53
N ASP A 453 -24.41 -2.01 -1.93
CA ASP A 453 -23.67 -1.81 -3.16
C ASP A 453 -23.35 -3.17 -3.84
N TRP A 454 -22.58 -3.16 -4.92
CA TRP A 454 -22.18 -4.38 -5.62
C TRP A 454 -21.26 -5.31 -4.81
N ARG A 455 -20.66 -4.82 -3.69
CA ARG A 455 -19.80 -5.61 -2.80
C ARG A 455 -20.61 -6.39 -1.78
N ALA A 456 -21.61 -5.74 -1.15
CA ALA A 456 -22.42 -6.36 -0.12
C ALA A 456 -23.74 -5.60 0.09
N SER A 457 -24.78 -6.31 0.55
CA SER A 457 -26.01 -5.66 1.00
C SER A 457 -25.84 -5.04 2.39
N ALA A 458 -26.70 -4.07 2.72
CA ALA A 458 -26.74 -3.44 4.05
C ALA A 458 -26.96 -4.48 5.16
N GLU A 459 -27.87 -5.42 4.94
CA GLU A 459 -28.19 -6.49 5.88
C GLU A 459 -26.99 -7.41 6.13
N TYR A 460 -26.26 -7.77 5.06
CA TYR A 460 -25.05 -8.57 5.18
C TYR A 460 -23.98 -7.85 5.99
N ARG A 461 -23.76 -6.56 5.72
CA ARG A 461 -22.77 -5.75 6.46
C ARG A 461 -23.13 -5.68 7.95
N GLN A 462 -24.40 -5.43 8.29
CA GLN A 462 -24.88 -5.42 9.68
C GLN A 462 -24.67 -6.77 10.36
N LEU A 463 -25.07 -7.87 9.69
CA LEU A 463 -24.91 -9.22 10.24
C LEU A 463 -23.44 -9.55 10.49
N VAL A 464 -22.57 -9.24 9.52
CA VAL A 464 -21.14 -9.48 9.63
C VAL A 464 -20.55 -8.67 10.78
N ALA A 465 -20.79 -7.36 10.87
CA ALA A 465 -20.25 -6.51 11.92
C ALA A 465 -20.64 -7.00 13.32
N LYS A 466 -21.91 -7.37 13.52
CA LYS A 466 -22.40 -8.01 14.76
C LYS A 466 -21.66 -9.32 15.06
N ASN A 467 -21.48 -10.17 14.06
CA ASN A 467 -20.77 -11.44 14.23
C ASN A 467 -19.27 -11.27 14.47
N LEU A 468 -18.64 -10.19 14.01
CA LEU A 468 -17.24 -9.88 14.34
C LEU A 468 -17.08 -9.56 15.83
N LEU A 469 -18.04 -8.88 16.48
CA LEU A 469 -18.03 -8.69 17.93
C LEU A 469 -18.21 -10.03 18.68
N ARG A 470 -19.13 -10.89 18.23
CA ARG A 470 -19.27 -12.25 18.79
C ARG A 470 -18.00 -13.07 18.63
N ARG A 471 -17.37 -13.01 17.45
CA ARG A 471 -16.11 -13.68 17.18
C ARG A 471 -15.01 -13.21 18.14
N PHE A 472 -14.87 -11.89 18.30
CA PHE A 472 -13.91 -11.30 19.24
C PHE A 472 -14.14 -11.80 20.67
N TYR A 473 -15.40 -11.84 21.12
CA TYR A 473 -15.78 -12.41 22.42
C TYR A 473 -15.32 -13.87 22.54
N LEU A 474 -15.65 -14.73 21.59
CA LEU A 474 -15.30 -16.14 21.61
C LEU A 474 -13.78 -16.37 21.58
N GLU A 475 -13.04 -15.58 20.80
CA GLU A 475 -11.56 -15.65 20.74
C GLU A 475 -10.93 -15.27 22.09
N THR A 476 -11.52 -14.33 22.83
CA THR A 476 -11.03 -13.91 24.16
C THR A 476 -11.39 -14.89 25.28
N GLN A 477 -12.38 -15.78 25.08
CA GLN A 477 -12.77 -16.82 26.04
C GLN A 477 -11.94 -18.09 25.88
N SER A 478 -11.34 -18.33 24.69
CA SER A 478 -10.65 -19.58 24.44
C SER A 478 -9.26 -19.61 25.10
N THR A 479 -9.08 -20.55 26.03
CA THR A 479 -7.82 -20.79 26.75
C THR A 479 -6.83 -21.69 26.00
N GLY A 480 -7.08 -22.08 24.75
CA GLY A 480 -6.18 -23.04 24.08
C GLY A 480 -6.49 -23.42 22.64
N GLY A 481 -7.40 -22.77 21.94
CA GLY A 481 -7.67 -23.09 20.54
C GLY A 481 -7.76 -21.81 19.70
N GLN A 482 -6.96 -21.71 18.65
CA GLN A 482 -7.13 -20.65 17.67
C GLN A 482 -8.46 -20.85 16.94
N LEU A 483 -9.41 -19.91 17.12
CA LEU A 483 -10.64 -19.85 16.32
C LEU A 483 -10.40 -19.26 14.93
N ARG A 484 -9.18 -18.83 14.65
CA ARG A 484 -8.76 -18.35 13.34
C ARG A 484 -8.38 -19.51 12.44
N LEU A 485 -8.90 -19.53 11.23
CA LEU A 485 -8.36 -20.34 10.16
C LEU A 485 -6.98 -19.79 9.81
N ASP A 486 -5.93 -20.45 10.31
CA ASP A 486 -4.57 -20.10 9.96
C ASP A 486 -4.30 -20.57 8.52
N ARG A 487 -3.71 -19.70 7.71
CA ARG A 487 -3.24 -20.04 6.35
C ARG A 487 -2.12 -21.09 6.38
N THR A 488 -1.46 -21.26 7.51
CA THR A 488 -0.38 -22.23 7.69
C THR A 488 -0.83 -23.66 7.90
N ILE A 489 -2.13 -23.94 7.97
CA ILE A 489 -2.61 -25.31 7.80
C ILE A 489 -2.42 -25.63 6.31
N ALA A 490 -1.18 -25.92 5.93
CA ALA A 490 -0.89 -26.61 4.70
C ALA A 490 -1.80 -27.85 4.69
N VAL A 491 -2.76 -27.86 3.77
CA VAL A 491 -3.48 -29.07 3.44
C VAL A 491 -2.39 -30.01 2.97
N ALA A 492 -1.96 -30.91 3.87
CA ALA A 492 -1.14 -32.05 3.49
C ALA A 492 -2.02 -32.87 2.55
N VAL A 493 -1.78 -32.70 1.25
CA VAL A 493 -2.31 -33.53 0.18
C VAL A 493 -1.29 -34.60 -0.14
#